data_4587deffd0c688478b67a4a002360158
#
_entry.id   4587deffd0c688478b67a4a002360158
#
_cell.length_a   1.000
_cell.length_b   1.000
_cell.length_c   1.000
_cell.angle_alpha   90.00
_cell.angle_beta   90.00
_cell.angle_gamma   90.00
#
_symmetry.space_group_name_H-M   'P 1'
#
loop_
_entity.id
_entity.type
_entity.pdbx_description
1 polymer ?
#
loop_
_entity_poly.entity_id
_entity_poly.type
_entity_poly.pdbx_seq_one_letter_code
_entity_poly.pdbx_strand_id
1 'polypeptide(L)'
;MGRPKKCRWVETAPGVTFFKPRGIPLRDLELAVITVDELEAMRLADYLEMTQEEVAQKMQVSRPTVTRMLARAHRTVAEALVHGKAICIEGGDYRLGQQCASCGQWAEVRGGESCPICCGQALEVKDQA
;
A
#
# COMPACT_ATOMS: atom_id res chain seq x y z
N MET A 1 -16.29 21.42 5.41
CA MET A 1 -15.51 20.76 4.34
C MET A 1 -14.20 20.25 4.91
N GLY A 2 -13.92 18.98 4.73
CA GLY A 2 -12.67 18.37 5.16
C GLY A 2 -11.52 18.82 4.28
N ARG A 3 -10.31 18.76 4.82
CA ARG A 3 -9.11 18.95 4.02
C ARG A 3 -9.04 17.84 2.96
N PRO A 4 -8.57 18.14 1.73
CA PRO A 4 -8.32 17.09 0.77
C PRO A 4 -7.31 16.11 1.37
N LYS A 5 -7.58 14.81 1.22
CA LYS A 5 -6.67 13.79 1.71
C LYS A 5 -5.37 13.87 0.93
N LYS A 6 -4.25 13.88 1.65
CA LYS A 6 -2.94 13.78 0.99
C LYS A 6 -2.84 12.40 0.35
N CYS A 7 -2.38 12.36 -0.89
CA CYS A 7 -2.04 11.09 -1.52
C CYS A 7 -0.90 10.43 -0.76
N ARG A 8 -1.06 9.15 -0.47
CA ARG A 8 -0.07 8.35 0.22
C ARG A 8 0.82 7.68 -0.81
N TRP A 9 2.11 7.65 -0.54
CA TRP A 9 3.04 7.02 -1.46
C TRP A 9 3.05 5.51 -1.28
N VAL A 10 2.95 4.79 -2.39
CA VAL A 10 3.01 3.35 -2.48
C VAL A 10 4.14 2.98 -3.44
N GLU A 11 5.10 2.18 -2.97
CA GLU A 11 6.25 1.83 -3.80
C GLU A 11 5.92 0.81 -4.89
N THR A 12 5.04 -0.13 -4.59
CA THR A 12 4.79 -1.28 -5.46
C THR A 12 3.29 -1.48 -5.64
N ALA A 13 2.85 -1.50 -6.90
CA ALA A 13 1.47 -1.87 -7.20
C ALA A 13 1.29 -3.37 -6.94
N PRO A 14 0.16 -3.78 -6.31
CA PRO A 14 -0.08 -5.21 -6.08
C PRO A 14 -0.30 -5.95 -7.41
N GLY A 15 0.42 -7.05 -7.59
CA GLY A 15 0.26 -7.91 -8.77
C GLY A 15 -0.96 -8.80 -8.67
N VAL A 16 -1.31 -9.20 -7.46
CA VAL A 16 -2.49 -10.02 -7.18
C VAL A 16 -3.43 -9.20 -6.30
N THR A 17 -4.65 -9.02 -6.74
CA THR A 17 -5.63 -8.16 -6.08
C THR A 17 -6.84 -8.93 -5.54
N PHE A 18 -6.81 -10.25 -5.61
CA PHE A 18 -7.95 -11.06 -5.22
C PHE A 18 -7.52 -12.36 -4.57
N PHE A 19 -8.05 -12.63 -3.39
CA PHE A 19 -7.82 -13.87 -2.64
C PHE A 19 -9.16 -14.41 -2.20
N LYS A 20 -9.39 -15.69 -2.43
CA LYS A 20 -10.68 -16.28 -2.05
C LYS A 20 -10.50 -17.69 -1.48
N PRO A 21 -11.46 -18.18 -0.68
CA PRO A 21 -11.47 -19.56 -0.25
C PRO A 21 -11.53 -20.51 -1.44
N ARG A 22 -10.72 -21.56 -1.37
CA ARG A 22 -10.66 -22.56 -2.43
C ARG A 22 -11.99 -23.33 -2.54
N GLY A 23 -12.45 -23.55 -3.76
CA GLY A 23 -13.62 -24.36 -4.03
C GLY A 23 -14.96 -23.67 -3.89
N ILE A 24 -14.98 -22.40 -3.47
CA ILE A 24 -16.23 -21.64 -3.36
C ILE A 24 -16.28 -20.64 -4.51
N PRO A 25 -17.35 -20.66 -5.33
CA PRO A 25 -17.49 -19.68 -6.42
C PRO A 25 -17.60 -18.25 -5.87
N LEU A 26 -17.04 -17.30 -6.62
CA LEU A 26 -17.06 -15.89 -6.24
C LEU A 26 -18.48 -15.37 -5.95
N ARG A 27 -19.46 -15.80 -6.72
CA ARG A 27 -20.85 -15.38 -6.56
C ARG A 27 -21.44 -15.74 -5.20
N ASP A 28 -20.86 -16.73 -4.52
CA ASP A 28 -21.34 -17.23 -3.21
C ASP A 28 -20.53 -16.64 -2.05
N LEU A 29 -19.60 -15.72 -2.34
CA LEU A 29 -18.72 -15.11 -1.35
C LEU A 29 -19.04 -13.65 -1.13
N GLU A 30 -18.99 -13.23 0.12
CA GLU A 30 -18.93 -11.81 0.46
C GLU A 30 -17.51 -11.31 0.25
N LEU A 31 -17.38 -10.02 -0.08
CA LEU A 31 -16.09 -9.38 -0.31
C LEU A 31 -15.66 -8.58 0.92
N ALA A 32 -14.41 -8.74 1.31
CA ALA A 32 -13.75 -7.87 2.26
C ALA A 32 -12.73 -7.04 1.48
N VAL A 33 -12.90 -5.73 1.49
CA VAL A 33 -12.08 -4.83 0.66
C VAL A 33 -10.95 -4.23 1.49
N ILE A 34 -9.73 -4.36 0.98
CA ILE A 34 -8.54 -3.67 1.51
C ILE A 34 -8.10 -2.68 0.44
N THR A 35 -7.86 -1.43 0.84
CA THR A 35 -7.37 -0.43 -0.10
C THR A 35 -5.88 -0.65 -0.37
N VAL A 36 -5.40 -0.13 -1.51
CA VAL A 36 -4.01 -0.30 -1.92
C VAL A 36 -3.05 0.33 -0.90
N ASP A 37 -3.40 1.49 -0.35
CA ASP A 37 -2.60 2.15 0.67
C ASP A 37 -2.60 1.38 2.00
N GLU A 38 -3.71 0.76 2.38
CA GLU A 38 -3.75 -0.13 3.55
C GLU A 38 -2.85 -1.35 3.35
N LEU A 39 -2.87 -1.93 2.15
CA LEU A 39 -1.98 -3.05 1.84
C LEU A 39 -0.51 -2.63 1.93
N GLU A 40 -0.17 -1.44 1.43
CA GLU A 40 1.20 -0.93 1.53
C GLU A 40 1.62 -0.74 2.98
N ALA A 41 0.75 -0.20 3.82
CA ALA A 41 1.05 -0.08 5.25
C ALA A 41 1.33 -1.44 5.88
N MET A 42 0.54 -2.46 5.54
CA MET A 42 0.76 -3.83 6.00
C MET A 42 2.08 -4.39 5.49
N ARG A 43 2.38 -4.18 4.21
CA ARG A 43 3.63 -4.66 3.63
C ARG A 43 4.83 -4.09 4.37
N LEU A 44 4.83 -2.79 4.62
CA LEU A 44 5.94 -2.13 5.29
C LEU A 44 6.05 -2.52 6.76
N ALA A 45 4.93 -2.52 7.49
CA ALA A 45 4.93 -2.78 8.93
C ALA A 45 5.00 -4.27 9.28
N ASP A 46 4.21 -5.10 8.61
CA ASP A 46 4.06 -6.50 8.99
C ASP A 46 5.03 -7.43 8.25
N TYR A 47 5.26 -7.16 6.97
CA TYR A 47 6.14 -7.99 6.16
C TYR A 47 7.60 -7.55 6.26
N LEU A 48 7.87 -6.24 6.13
CA LEU A 48 9.22 -5.70 6.22
C LEU A 48 9.62 -5.31 7.65
N GLU A 49 8.72 -5.47 8.61
CA GLU A 49 8.97 -5.24 10.04
C GLU A 49 9.43 -3.82 10.36
N MET A 50 8.94 -2.83 9.61
CA MET A 50 9.23 -1.44 9.88
C MET A 50 8.40 -0.91 11.05
N THR A 51 8.93 0.05 11.79
CA THR A 51 8.16 0.73 12.83
C THR A 51 7.10 1.62 12.19
N GLN A 52 6.06 1.97 12.96
CA GLN A 52 5.00 2.85 12.45
C GLN A 52 5.55 4.22 12.05
N GLU A 53 6.59 4.70 12.75
CA GLU A 53 7.24 5.96 12.39
C GLU A 53 7.94 5.86 11.03
N GLU A 54 8.64 4.76 10.79
CA GLU A 54 9.29 4.51 9.50
C GLU A 54 8.27 4.38 8.37
N VAL A 55 7.17 3.67 8.62
CA VAL A 55 6.08 3.56 7.65
C VAL A 55 5.48 4.93 7.34
N ALA A 56 5.25 5.74 8.37
CA ALA A 56 4.70 7.09 8.22
C ALA A 56 5.61 7.96 7.35
N GLN A 57 6.91 7.92 7.59
CA GLN A 57 7.88 8.66 6.78
C GLN A 57 7.88 8.17 5.34
N LYS A 58 7.87 6.87 5.14
CA LYS A 58 7.91 6.27 3.80
C LYS A 58 6.67 6.60 2.99
N MET A 59 5.52 6.55 3.60
CA MET A 59 4.25 6.84 2.92
C MET A 59 3.89 8.33 2.93
N GLN A 60 4.65 9.16 3.60
CA GLN A 60 4.41 10.60 3.75
C GLN A 60 3.04 10.89 4.39
N VAL A 61 2.77 10.18 5.48
CA VAL A 61 1.56 10.37 6.29
C VAL A 61 1.93 10.49 7.76
N SER A 62 0.97 10.87 8.60
CA SER A 62 1.20 10.94 10.04
C SER A 62 1.18 9.54 10.66
N ARG A 63 1.87 9.37 11.79
CA ARG A 63 1.87 8.11 12.54
C ARG A 63 0.46 7.66 12.95
N PRO A 64 -0.43 8.55 13.47
CA PRO A 64 -1.80 8.15 13.75
C PRO A 64 -2.56 7.62 12.53
N THR A 65 -2.27 8.15 11.35
CA THR A 65 -2.85 7.65 10.11
C THR A 65 -2.40 6.21 9.83
N VAL A 66 -1.09 5.92 10.03
CA VAL A 66 -0.57 4.55 9.89
C VAL A 66 -1.26 3.62 10.87
N THR A 67 -1.40 4.03 12.12
CA THR A 67 -2.08 3.24 13.15
C THR A 67 -3.50 2.87 12.73
N ARG A 68 -4.25 3.85 12.20
CA ARG A 68 -5.62 3.62 11.73
C ARG A 68 -5.67 2.72 10.51
N MET A 69 -4.77 2.92 9.55
CA MET A 69 -4.70 2.08 8.35
C MET A 69 -4.41 0.62 8.72
N LEU A 70 -3.44 0.39 9.58
CA LEU A 70 -3.09 -0.96 10.02
C LEU A 70 -4.24 -1.63 10.79
N ALA A 71 -4.88 -0.90 11.70
CA ALA A 71 -6.00 -1.42 12.46
C ALA A 71 -7.15 -1.85 11.54
N ARG A 72 -7.47 -1.03 10.54
CA ARG A 72 -8.52 -1.33 9.58
C ARG A 72 -8.15 -2.52 8.71
N ALA A 73 -6.92 -2.55 8.19
CA ALA A 73 -6.44 -3.64 7.35
C ALA A 73 -6.44 -4.96 8.11
N HIS A 74 -5.91 -4.98 9.32
CA HIS A 74 -5.87 -6.18 10.16
C HIS A 74 -7.28 -6.70 10.46
N ARG A 75 -8.20 -5.80 10.78
CA ARG A 75 -9.59 -6.17 11.04
C ARG A 75 -10.24 -6.78 9.80
N THR A 76 -10.03 -6.18 8.63
CA THR A 76 -10.60 -6.69 7.38
C THR A 76 -10.06 -8.08 7.06
N VAL A 77 -8.74 -8.30 7.21
CA VAL A 77 -8.13 -9.60 7.00
C VAL A 77 -8.68 -10.63 7.98
N ALA A 78 -8.76 -10.28 9.26
CA ALA A 78 -9.28 -11.16 10.29
C ALA A 78 -10.74 -11.54 10.02
N GLU A 79 -11.57 -10.57 9.65
CA GLU A 79 -12.96 -10.81 9.29
C GLU A 79 -13.07 -11.77 8.10
N ALA A 80 -12.28 -11.56 7.07
CA ALA A 80 -12.27 -12.44 5.90
C ALA A 80 -11.88 -13.87 6.27
N LEU A 81 -10.88 -14.03 7.10
CA LEU A 81 -10.40 -15.36 7.52
C LEU A 81 -11.43 -16.05 8.42
N VAL A 82 -12.03 -15.33 9.37
CA VAL A 82 -13.01 -15.89 10.31
C VAL A 82 -14.28 -16.31 9.60
N HIS A 83 -14.76 -15.48 8.67
CA HIS A 83 -16.05 -15.72 8.00
C HIS A 83 -15.94 -16.32 6.60
N GLY A 84 -14.70 -16.60 6.13
CA GLY A 84 -14.51 -17.18 4.81
C GLY A 84 -14.89 -16.25 3.66
N LYS A 85 -14.61 -14.96 3.80
CA LYS A 85 -14.87 -13.97 2.75
C LYS A 85 -13.71 -13.91 1.75
N ALA A 86 -14.00 -13.45 0.54
CA ALA A 86 -12.95 -13.13 -0.41
C ALA A 86 -12.34 -11.78 -0.06
N ILE A 87 -11.02 -11.65 -0.23
CA ILE A 87 -10.32 -10.39 -0.03
C ILE A 87 -10.07 -9.76 -1.39
N CYS A 88 -10.56 -8.54 -1.57
CA CYS A 88 -10.35 -7.74 -2.78
C CYS A 88 -9.52 -6.52 -2.44
N ILE A 89 -8.43 -6.30 -3.20
CA ILE A 89 -7.55 -5.15 -3.00
C ILE A 89 -7.87 -4.13 -4.09
N GLU A 90 -8.50 -3.03 -3.72
CA GLU A 90 -8.89 -1.99 -4.67
C GLU A 90 -9.10 -0.65 -3.97
N GLY A 91 -8.95 0.42 -4.74
CA GLY A 91 -9.25 1.76 -4.27
C GLY A 91 -8.25 2.33 -3.29
N GLY A 92 -8.64 3.42 -2.65
CA GLY A 92 -7.81 4.15 -1.70
C GLY A 92 -7.19 5.39 -2.31
N ASP A 93 -6.56 6.20 -1.46
CA ASP A 93 -5.89 7.44 -1.85
C ASP A 93 -4.37 7.20 -1.87
N TYR A 94 -3.82 6.96 -3.06
CA TYR A 94 -2.39 6.67 -3.16
C TYR A 94 -1.80 7.14 -4.48
N ARG A 95 -0.47 7.27 -4.48
CA ARG A 95 0.31 7.52 -5.69
C ARG A 95 1.44 6.49 -5.74
N LEU A 96 1.66 5.91 -6.91
CA LEU A 96 2.79 5.00 -7.12
C LEU A 96 4.05 5.82 -7.34
N GLY A 97 5.10 5.51 -6.58
CA GLY A 97 6.35 6.21 -6.70
C GLY A 97 7.46 5.60 -5.89
N GLN A 98 8.66 6.13 -6.06
CA GLN A 98 9.84 5.72 -5.31
C GLN A 98 10.56 6.95 -4.75
N GLN A 99 11.20 6.72 -3.62
CA GLN A 99 12.04 7.73 -3.01
C GLN A 99 13.42 7.70 -3.67
N CYS A 100 13.87 8.85 -4.13
CA CYS A 100 15.20 8.96 -4.73
C CYS A 100 16.29 8.81 -3.67
N ALA A 101 17.26 7.94 -3.91
CA ALA A 101 18.36 7.71 -3.00
C ALA A 101 19.28 8.94 -2.87
N SER A 102 19.36 9.77 -3.89
CA SER A 102 20.24 10.95 -3.91
C SER A 102 19.63 12.15 -3.20
N CYS A 103 18.36 12.49 -3.48
CA CYS A 103 17.74 13.71 -2.93
C CYS A 103 16.68 13.43 -1.86
N GLY A 104 16.28 12.17 -1.66
CA GLY A 104 15.28 11.80 -0.68
C GLY A 104 13.85 12.14 -1.05
N GLN A 105 13.62 12.71 -2.22
CA GLN A 105 12.28 13.10 -2.66
C GLN A 105 11.54 11.95 -3.31
N TRP A 106 10.22 11.96 -3.16
CA TRP A 106 9.34 11.01 -3.81
C TRP A 106 8.99 11.47 -5.21
N ALA A 107 9.02 10.55 -6.16
CA ALA A 107 8.65 10.82 -7.55
C ALA A 107 7.90 9.63 -8.12
N GLU A 108 6.98 9.88 -9.05
CA GLU A 108 6.27 8.84 -9.75
C GLU A 108 7.23 8.01 -10.57
N VAL A 109 7.08 6.69 -10.48
CA VAL A 109 7.96 5.75 -11.18
C VAL A 109 7.46 5.53 -12.60
N ARG A 110 8.31 5.91 -13.56
CA ARG A 110 8.20 5.42 -14.93
C ARG A 110 9.49 4.66 -15.16
N GLY A 111 9.41 3.36 -15.31
CA GLY A 111 10.58 2.50 -15.31
C GLY A 111 11.77 3.04 -16.10
N GLY A 112 12.92 3.11 -15.45
CA GLY A 112 14.19 3.51 -16.06
C GLY A 112 14.44 5.00 -16.17
N GLU A 113 13.55 5.86 -15.69
CA GLU A 113 13.75 7.30 -15.75
C GLU A 113 14.58 7.82 -14.57
N SER A 114 15.36 8.87 -14.82
CA SER A 114 16.07 9.58 -13.77
C SER A 114 15.11 10.33 -12.87
N CYS A 115 15.53 10.58 -11.62
CA CYS A 115 14.74 11.38 -10.70
C CYS A 115 14.43 12.75 -11.32
N PRO A 116 13.16 13.15 -11.46
CA PRO A 116 12.80 14.41 -12.08
C PRO A 116 13.15 15.64 -11.23
N ILE A 117 13.49 15.44 -9.96
CA ILE A 117 13.78 16.54 -9.04
C ILE A 117 15.26 16.88 -9.03
N CYS A 118 16.13 15.87 -8.84
CA CYS A 118 17.58 16.10 -8.76
C CYS A 118 18.35 15.66 -10.00
N CYS A 119 17.73 14.92 -10.92
CA CYS A 119 18.34 14.42 -12.17
C CYS A 119 19.61 13.61 -11.96
N GLY A 120 19.83 13.07 -10.76
CA GLY A 120 21.11 12.45 -10.40
C GLY A 120 21.20 10.97 -10.62
N GLN A 121 20.12 10.22 -10.44
CA GLN A 121 20.13 8.77 -10.55
C GLN A 121 18.80 8.25 -11.07
N ALA A 122 18.88 7.13 -11.80
CA ALA A 122 17.67 6.43 -12.20
C ALA A 122 16.95 5.86 -10.97
N LEU A 123 15.63 5.95 -10.96
CA LEU A 123 14.82 5.32 -9.93
C LEU A 123 14.77 3.83 -10.20
N GLU A 124 15.03 3.03 -9.16
CA GLU A 124 14.93 1.59 -9.27
C GLU A 124 13.48 1.16 -9.08
N VAL A 125 13.00 0.30 -9.99
CA VAL A 125 11.71 -0.34 -9.83
C VAL A 125 11.94 -1.58 -8.96
N LYS A 126 11.34 -1.60 -7.76
CA LYS A 126 11.42 -2.78 -6.89
C LYS A 126 10.41 -3.81 -7.35
N ASP A 127 10.88 -5.03 -7.52
CA ASP A 127 9.99 -6.15 -7.77
C ASP A 127 9.11 -6.41 -6.55
N GLN A 128 7.92 -6.91 -6.81
CA GLN A 128 7.04 -7.33 -5.73
C GLN A 128 7.63 -8.54 -5.01
N ALA A 129 7.70 -8.43 -3.73
CA ALA A 129 8.12 -9.55 -2.92
C ALA A 129 7.06 -10.65 -2.91
#